data_c57a4339608f4fd5c3320e297dc59ff9
#
_entry.id   c57a4339608f4fd5c3320e297dc59ff9
#
_cell.length_a   1.000
_cell.length_b   1.000
_cell.length_c   1.000
_cell.angle_alpha   90.00
_cell.angle_beta   90.00
_cell.angle_gamma   90.00
#
_symmetry.space_group_name_H-M   'P 1'
#
loop_
_entity.id
_entity.type
_entity.pdbx_description
1 polymer ?
#
loop_
_entity_poly.entity_id
_entity_poly.type
_entity_poly.pdbx_seq_one_letter_code
_entity_poly.pdbx_strand_id
1 'polypeptide(L)'
;MFCSDQRFYDYYKLSPNKEKGESDRYTVLNGGLALYTPIVIYSWKDVATKLEAEGIVSKGEDKIYYITDMNKLINYILEGKKWSDLGLTDLYGNINIASTDPVSSSPGATYYGLLLSILSNGNINDENIETNLEKLKTFYQKSGYMNNTPADLFERYLKTGMGGEPMIVDYEKSLIEFAISNPDGYKQVKSDMVMMYPKPTIWNTHCLAAFSDSGLKLYKALQDEEIQKIAWEKYGYRTGFTGSNYSASKIGVTVPS
;
A
#
# COMPACT_ATOMS: atom_id res chain seq x y z
N MET A 1 5.19 -22.33 12.05
CA MET A 1 5.60 -21.08 11.42
C MET A 1 4.36 -20.39 10.86
N PHE A 2 4.22 -19.10 11.11
CA PHE A 2 3.12 -18.29 10.62
C PHE A 2 3.70 -16.99 10.06
N CYS A 3 3.31 -16.62 8.86
CA CYS A 3 3.73 -15.38 8.21
C CYS A 3 2.52 -14.45 8.12
N SER A 4 2.60 -13.27 8.69
CA SER A 4 1.52 -12.31 8.75
C SER A 4 2.03 -10.87 8.92
N ASP A 5 1.12 -9.92 9.08
CA ASP A 5 1.50 -8.56 9.44
C ASP A 5 1.88 -8.42 10.94
N GLN A 6 2.44 -7.26 11.29
CA GLN A 6 2.92 -6.98 12.65
C GLN A 6 1.80 -7.14 13.70
N ARG A 7 0.56 -6.77 13.38
CA ARG A 7 -0.57 -6.82 14.32
C ARG A 7 -0.87 -8.25 14.77
N PHE A 8 -0.86 -9.21 13.83
CA PHE A 8 -1.05 -10.62 14.16
C PHE A 8 0.15 -11.21 14.90
N TYR A 9 1.36 -10.80 14.53
CA TYR A 9 2.57 -11.20 15.25
C TYR A 9 2.51 -10.74 16.71
N ASP A 10 2.16 -9.47 16.96
CA ASP A 10 2.02 -8.92 18.30
C ASP A 10 0.88 -9.57 19.07
N TYR A 11 -0.25 -9.85 18.41
CA TYR A 11 -1.36 -10.60 19.00
C TYR A 11 -0.92 -11.97 19.50
N TYR A 12 -0.22 -12.75 18.66
CA TYR A 12 0.31 -14.07 19.09
C TYR A 12 1.34 -13.97 20.20
N LYS A 13 2.13 -12.90 20.22
CA LYS A 13 3.14 -12.68 21.25
C LYS A 13 2.54 -12.23 22.59
N LEU A 14 1.50 -11.40 22.54
CA LEU A 14 0.84 -10.84 23.72
C LEU A 14 -0.27 -11.73 24.28
N SER A 15 -0.87 -12.57 23.43
CA SER A 15 -1.91 -13.52 23.81
C SER A 15 -1.24 -14.83 24.25
N PRO A 16 -0.94 -15.02 25.55
CA PRO A 16 -0.53 -16.32 26.01
C PRO A 16 -1.76 -17.21 25.92
N ASN A 17 -1.85 -18.06 24.89
CA ASN A 17 -2.81 -19.17 24.84
C ASN A 17 -2.48 -20.18 25.94
N LYS A 18 -2.53 -19.72 27.19
CA LYS A 18 -2.46 -20.55 28.40
C LYS A 18 -3.85 -20.66 28.99
N GLU A 19 -4.79 -21.16 28.22
CA GLU A 19 -5.83 -21.96 28.85
C GLU A 19 -5.14 -23.20 29.39
N LYS A 20 -5.26 -23.40 30.70
CA LYS A 20 -4.61 -24.47 31.45
C LYS A 20 -4.86 -25.80 30.74
N GLY A 21 -3.85 -26.37 30.10
CA GLY A 21 -3.87 -27.69 29.49
C GLY A 21 -3.61 -27.80 28.01
N GLU A 22 -3.56 -26.70 27.27
CA GLU A 22 -3.11 -26.73 25.87
C GLU A 22 -1.57 -26.68 25.78
N SER A 23 -1.04 -27.58 24.95
CA SER A 23 0.39 -27.72 24.73
C SER A 23 1.03 -26.41 24.27
N ASP A 24 2.32 -26.16 24.59
CA ASP A 24 3.18 -25.05 24.15
C ASP A 24 3.28 -24.88 22.61
N ARG A 25 2.41 -25.55 21.87
CA ARG A 25 2.37 -25.67 20.43
C ARG A 25 2.22 -24.33 19.71
N TYR A 26 1.69 -23.29 20.37
CA TYR A 26 1.43 -21.97 19.83
C TYR A 26 2.24 -20.85 20.50
N THR A 27 3.23 -21.20 21.32
CA THR A 27 4.11 -20.21 21.90
C THR A 27 5.11 -19.75 20.85
N VAL A 28 5.13 -18.44 20.57
CA VAL A 28 6.13 -17.84 19.67
C VAL A 28 7.50 -17.94 20.33
N LEU A 29 8.38 -18.76 19.78
CA LEU A 29 9.76 -18.91 20.26
C LEU A 29 10.59 -17.67 19.93
N ASN A 30 10.44 -17.16 18.71
CA ASN A 30 11.05 -15.93 18.20
C ASN A 30 10.38 -15.53 16.87
N GLY A 31 10.74 -14.37 16.37
CA GLY A 31 10.25 -13.87 15.09
C GLY A 31 10.35 -12.36 15.03
N GLY A 32 9.72 -11.81 14.06
CA GLY A 32 9.66 -10.35 13.85
C GLY A 32 9.56 -9.98 12.39
N LEU A 33 9.83 -8.73 12.13
CA LEU A 33 9.82 -8.16 10.79
C LEU A 33 10.84 -8.85 9.88
N ALA A 34 10.36 -9.31 8.74
CA ALA A 34 11.21 -9.83 7.67
C ALA A 34 11.29 -8.84 6.51
N LEU A 35 10.15 -8.36 6.03
CA LEU A 35 10.03 -7.48 4.86
C LEU A 35 8.92 -6.47 5.10
N TYR A 36 8.92 -5.35 4.37
CA TYR A 36 7.83 -4.40 4.38
C TYR A 36 7.68 -3.65 3.05
N THR A 37 6.54 -3.02 2.84
CA THR A 37 6.25 -2.20 1.67
C THR A 37 5.21 -1.15 2.04
N PRO A 38 5.36 0.13 1.63
CA PRO A 38 4.34 1.13 1.88
C PRO A 38 3.16 0.96 0.93
N ILE A 39 1.99 1.44 1.37
CA ILE A 39 0.87 1.68 0.48
C ILE A 39 1.13 2.96 -0.30
N VAL A 40 0.79 2.93 -1.59
CA VAL A 40 0.94 4.06 -2.52
C VAL A 40 -0.32 4.19 -3.37
N ILE A 41 -0.47 5.33 -4.03
CA ILE A 41 -1.49 5.55 -5.04
C ILE A 41 -0.79 5.71 -6.38
N TYR A 42 -1.08 4.79 -7.29
CA TYR A 42 -0.66 4.91 -8.68
C TYR A 42 -1.62 5.80 -9.45
N SER A 43 -1.09 6.58 -10.34
CA SER A 43 -1.83 7.50 -11.17
C SER A 43 -1.07 7.81 -12.47
N TRP A 44 -1.58 8.78 -13.20
CA TRP A 44 -1.04 9.25 -14.45
C TRP A 44 -0.59 10.70 -14.30
N LYS A 45 0.38 11.10 -15.09
CA LYS A 45 1.03 12.41 -15.01
C LYS A 45 0.04 13.58 -15.10
N ASP A 46 -0.93 13.47 -16.00
CA ASP A 46 -1.94 14.54 -16.17
C ASP A 46 -2.83 14.66 -14.94
N VAL A 47 -3.24 13.52 -14.35
CA VAL A 47 -4.00 13.49 -13.10
C VAL A 47 -3.17 14.08 -11.96
N ALA A 48 -1.92 13.65 -11.80
CA ALA A 48 -1.03 14.15 -10.75
C ALA A 48 -0.80 15.67 -10.88
N THR A 49 -0.62 16.18 -12.11
CA THR A 49 -0.45 17.61 -12.40
C THR A 49 -1.69 18.42 -11.98
N LYS A 50 -2.89 17.89 -12.23
CA LYS A 50 -4.12 18.58 -11.79
C LYS A 50 -4.32 18.54 -10.29
N LEU A 51 -4.00 17.42 -9.65
CA LEU A 51 -4.01 17.31 -8.19
C LEU A 51 -2.96 18.21 -7.54
N GLU A 52 -1.81 18.43 -8.19
CA GLU A 52 -0.79 19.39 -7.75
C GLU A 52 -1.30 20.84 -7.85
N ALA A 53 -1.97 21.21 -8.94
CA ALA A 53 -2.59 22.51 -9.08
C ALA A 53 -3.69 22.78 -8.02
N GLU A 54 -4.36 21.73 -7.56
CA GLU A 54 -5.32 21.78 -6.46
C GLU A 54 -4.66 21.80 -5.06
N GLY A 55 -3.33 21.67 -4.97
CA GLY A 55 -2.60 21.60 -3.69
C GLY A 55 -2.80 20.28 -2.93
N ILE A 56 -3.32 19.25 -3.58
CA ILE A 56 -3.50 17.91 -2.99
C ILE A 56 -2.20 17.11 -3.06
N VAL A 57 -1.48 17.25 -4.16
CA VAL A 57 -0.21 16.57 -4.44
C VAL A 57 0.92 17.60 -4.46
N SER A 58 2.10 17.20 -4.03
CA SER A 58 3.33 17.96 -4.23
C SER A 58 4.44 17.05 -4.76
N LYS A 59 5.29 17.61 -5.60
CA LYS A 59 6.51 16.93 -6.05
C LYS A 59 7.68 17.41 -5.21
N GLY A 60 8.33 16.47 -4.51
CA GLY A 60 9.51 16.75 -3.70
C GLY A 60 10.76 17.06 -4.53
N GLU A 61 11.80 17.56 -3.88
CA GLU A 61 13.13 17.76 -4.48
C GLU A 61 13.76 16.44 -4.97
N ASP A 62 13.40 15.34 -4.33
CA ASP A 62 13.71 13.95 -4.70
C ASP A 62 12.99 13.48 -5.97
N LYS A 63 12.15 14.35 -6.58
CA LYS A 63 11.29 14.08 -7.74
C LYS A 63 10.17 13.08 -7.48
N ILE A 64 9.91 12.74 -6.24
CA ILE A 64 8.83 11.86 -5.81
C ILE A 64 7.56 12.67 -5.60
N TYR A 65 6.42 12.08 -5.95
CA TYR A 65 5.12 12.68 -5.73
C TYR A 65 4.56 12.25 -4.38
N TYR A 66 4.09 13.22 -3.61
CA TYR A 66 3.48 13.01 -2.30
C TYR A 66 2.05 13.57 -2.30
N ILE A 67 1.10 12.78 -1.79
CA ILE A 67 -0.23 13.31 -1.50
C ILE A 67 -0.15 13.95 -0.12
N THR A 68 -0.07 15.27 -0.09
CA THR A 68 0.13 16.06 1.12
C THR A 68 -1.16 16.46 1.79
N ASP A 69 -2.29 16.43 1.06
CA ASP A 69 -3.63 16.69 1.59
C ASP A 69 -4.61 15.57 1.21
N MET A 70 -4.49 14.44 1.92
CA MET A 70 -5.41 13.31 1.77
C MET A 70 -6.84 13.67 2.20
N ASN A 71 -7.02 14.56 3.19
CA ASN A 71 -8.36 14.98 3.61
C ASN A 71 -9.12 15.69 2.47
N LYS A 72 -8.45 16.58 1.74
CA LYS A 72 -9.04 17.26 0.58
C LYS A 72 -9.39 16.27 -0.52
N LEU A 73 -8.52 15.30 -0.80
CA LEU A 73 -8.80 14.25 -1.79
C LEU A 73 -10.02 13.39 -1.39
N ILE A 74 -10.07 12.96 -0.12
CA ILE A 74 -11.21 12.22 0.43
C ILE A 74 -12.50 13.04 0.30
N ASN A 75 -12.48 14.32 0.62
CA ASN A 75 -13.65 15.19 0.51
C ASN A 75 -14.13 15.32 -0.95
N TYR A 76 -13.21 15.45 -1.92
CA TYR A 76 -13.58 15.47 -3.34
C TYR A 76 -14.31 14.18 -3.75
N ILE A 77 -13.86 13.03 -3.26
CA ILE A 77 -14.52 11.74 -3.52
C ILE A 77 -15.89 11.68 -2.85
N LEU A 78 -15.98 12.08 -1.57
CA LEU A 78 -17.23 12.06 -0.81
C LEU A 78 -18.29 13.02 -1.39
N GLU A 79 -17.88 14.19 -1.87
CA GLU A 79 -18.74 15.17 -2.52
C GLU A 79 -19.14 14.74 -3.94
N GLY A 80 -18.45 13.77 -4.53
CA GLY A 80 -18.69 13.32 -5.90
C GLY A 80 -18.20 14.30 -6.95
N LYS A 81 -17.12 15.04 -6.67
CA LYS A 81 -16.45 15.93 -7.62
C LYS A 81 -16.01 15.13 -8.85
N LYS A 82 -16.18 15.70 -10.04
CA LYS A 82 -15.87 15.04 -11.30
C LYS A 82 -14.44 15.35 -11.74
N TRP A 83 -13.87 14.50 -12.56
CA TRP A 83 -12.59 14.75 -13.21
C TRP A 83 -12.62 16.01 -14.08
N SER A 84 -13.76 16.24 -14.76
CA SER A 84 -13.99 17.46 -15.58
C SER A 84 -13.92 18.76 -14.77
N ASP A 85 -14.24 18.71 -13.47
CA ASP A 85 -14.15 19.88 -12.58
C ASP A 85 -12.69 20.30 -12.32
N LEU A 86 -11.75 19.38 -12.51
CA LEU A 86 -10.30 19.64 -12.50
C LEU A 86 -9.72 19.96 -13.88
N GLY A 87 -10.59 20.07 -14.91
CA GLY A 87 -10.17 20.30 -16.29
C GLY A 87 -9.63 19.03 -16.99
N LEU A 88 -9.93 17.84 -16.46
CA LEU A 88 -9.66 16.55 -17.11
C LEU A 88 -10.92 16.09 -17.84
N THR A 89 -11.25 16.79 -18.94
CA THR A 89 -12.51 16.58 -19.69
C THR A 89 -12.56 15.25 -20.43
N ASP A 90 -11.40 14.64 -20.68
CA ASP A 90 -11.28 13.34 -21.34
C ASP A 90 -11.52 12.15 -20.37
N LEU A 91 -11.60 12.44 -19.06
CA LEU A 91 -11.92 11.45 -18.04
C LEU A 91 -13.40 11.52 -17.68
N TYR A 92 -14.05 10.36 -17.75
CA TYR A 92 -15.46 10.23 -17.39
C TYR A 92 -15.65 9.94 -15.91
N GLY A 93 -16.74 10.51 -15.34
CA GLY A 93 -17.20 10.18 -14.01
C GLY A 93 -16.57 11.02 -12.90
N ASN A 94 -16.76 10.53 -11.67
CA ASN A 94 -16.31 11.21 -10.46
C ASN A 94 -14.88 10.84 -10.13
N ILE A 95 -14.21 11.71 -9.38
CA ILE A 95 -12.91 11.41 -8.78
C ILE A 95 -13.08 10.21 -7.86
N ASN A 96 -12.27 9.18 -8.07
CA ASN A 96 -12.21 7.99 -7.23
C ASN A 96 -10.80 7.40 -7.22
N ILE A 97 -10.54 6.54 -6.24
CA ILE A 97 -9.35 5.71 -6.17
C ILE A 97 -9.84 4.28 -6.14
N ALA A 98 -9.54 3.53 -7.20
CA ALA A 98 -9.91 2.12 -7.24
C ALA A 98 -9.06 1.33 -6.24
N SER A 99 -9.69 0.41 -5.54
CA SER A 99 -9.10 -0.45 -4.52
C SER A 99 -9.49 -1.89 -4.73
N THR A 100 -8.81 -2.78 -4.06
CA THR A 100 -9.29 -4.14 -3.83
C THR A 100 -10.27 -4.17 -2.67
N ASP A 101 -11.11 -5.21 -2.61
CA ASP A 101 -12.10 -5.39 -1.56
C ASP A 101 -11.42 -5.48 -0.16
N PRO A 102 -11.74 -4.58 0.78
CA PRO A 102 -11.14 -4.56 2.11
C PRO A 102 -11.44 -5.80 2.97
N VAL A 103 -12.47 -6.57 2.64
CA VAL A 103 -12.82 -7.79 3.38
C VAL A 103 -11.95 -8.97 2.95
N SER A 104 -11.58 -9.04 1.68
CA SER A 104 -10.86 -10.18 1.11
C SER A 104 -9.40 -9.89 0.76
N SER A 105 -8.96 -8.63 0.81
CA SER A 105 -7.64 -8.21 0.35
C SER A 105 -6.90 -7.34 1.36
N SER A 106 -5.64 -7.67 1.62
CA SER A 106 -4.77 -6.93 2.55
C SER A 106 -4.52 -5.48 2.11
N PRO A 107 -4.22 -5.14 0.83
CA PRO A 107 -4.10 -3.74 0.41
C PRO A 107 -5.40 -2.96 0.61
N GLY A 108 -6.54 -3.55 0.29
CA GLY A 108 -7.84 -2.95 0.52
C GLY A 108 -8.07 -2.65 1.99
N ALA A 109 -7.88 -3.65 2.88
CA ALA A 109 -8.01 -3.46 4.32
C ALA A 109 -7.05 -2.38 4.86
N THR A 110 -5.80 -2.38 4.41
CA THR A 110 -4.78 -1.38 4.79
C THR A 110 -5.17 0.02 4.33
N TYR A 111 -5.71 0.13 3.12
CA TYR A 111 -6.16 1.42 2.59
C TYR A 111 -7.35 2.00 3.37
N TYR A 112 -8.36 1.19 3.69
CA TYR A 112 -9.47 1.65 4.54
C TYR A 112 -9.03 1.98 5.96
N GLY A 113 -8.03 1.28 6.50
CA GLY A 113 -7.37 1.66 7.76
C GLY A 113 -6.66 3.01 7.67
N LEU A 114 -6.00 3.30 6.54
CA LEU A 114 -5.40 4.61 6.28
C LEU A 114 -6.45 5.72 6.20
N LEU A 115 -7.57 5.49 5.48
CA LEU A 115 -8.67 6.44 5.39
C LEU A 115 -9.25 6.76 6.78
N LEU A 116 -9.49 5.73 7.59
CA LEU A 116 -9.97 5.90 8.97
C LEU A 116 -8.98 6.70 9.81
N SER A 117 -7.69 6.40 9.72
CA SER A 117 -6.64 7.12 10.45
C SER A 117 -6.62 8.60 10.06
N ILE A 118 -6.72 8.92 8.77
CA ILE A 118 -6.75 10.30 8.27
C ILE A 118 -8.00 11.03 8.77
N LEU A 119 -9.19 10.43 8.62
CA LEU A 119 -10.47 11.00 9.04
C LEU A 119 -10.53 11.20 10.57
N SER A 120 -9.78 10.42 11.33
CA SER A 120 -9.67 10.48 12.80
C SER A 120 -8.46 11.29 13.28
N ASN A 121 -7.75 11.99 12.38
CA ASN A 121 -6.52 12.74 12.69
C ASN A 121 -5.48 11.89 13.45
N GLY A 122 -5.34 10.62 13.11
CA GLY A 122 -4.43 9.67 13.74
C GLY A 122 -4.92 9.08 15.08
N ASN A 123 -6.02 9.55 15.63
CA ASN A 123 -6.57 9.08 16.90
C ASN A 123 -7.69 8.05 16.66
N ILE A 124 -7.32 6.77 16.53
CA ILE A 124 -8.28 5.69 16.31
C ILE A 124 -8.77 5.17 17.66
N ASN A 125 -10.03 5.41 17.95
CA ASN A 125 -10.77 4.89 19.10
C ASN A 125 -12.22 4.62 18.70
N ASP A 126 -13.01 3.99 19.57
CA ASP A 126 -14.38 3.57 19.28
C ASP A 126 -15.27 4.75 18.85
N GLU A 127 -15.16 5.90 19.51
CA GLU A 127 -15.91 7.12 19.18
C GLU A 127 -15.59 7.64 17.77
N ASN A 128 -14.31 7.70 17.42
CA ASN A 128 -13.86 8.16 16.11
C ASN A 128 -14.19 7.17 15.00
N ILE A 129 -14.22 5.86 15.31
CA ILE A 129 -14.67 4.82 14.37
C ILE A 129 -16.17 5.04 14.08
N GLU A 130 -17.00 5.14 15.10
CA GLU A 130 -18.44 5.37 14.93
C GLU A 130 -18.73 6.66 14.17
N THR A 131 -18.06 7.76 14.53
CA THR A 131 -18.23 9.07 13.89
C THR A 131 -17.88 9.05 12.40
N ASN A 132 -16.86 8.28 11.99
CA ASN A 132 -16.39 8.23 10.61
C ASN A 132 -16.98 7.06 9.79
N LEU A 133 -17.77 6.17 10.42
CA LEU A 133 -18.28 4.97 9.77
C LEU A 133 -19.14 5.29 8.53
N GLU A 134 -20.03 6.28 8.62
CA GLU A 134 -20.89 6.68 7.50
C GLU A 134 -20.09 7.30 6.33
N LYS A 135 -19.00 8.02 6.63
CA LYS A 135 -18.09 8.54 5.59
C LYS A 135 -17.36 7.37 4.89
N LEU A 136 -16.88 6.38 5.66
CA LEU A 136 -16.23 5.20 5.10
C LEU A 136 -17.19 4.36 4.26
N LYS A 137 -18.44 4.19 4.69
CA LYS A 137 -19.49 3.54 3.88
C LYS A 137 -19.74 4.28 2.58
N THR A 138 -19.88 5.61 2.64
CA THR A 138 -20.08 6.42 1.46
C THR A 138 -18.89 6.32 0.51
N PHE A 139 -17.68 6.34 1.05
CA PHE A 139 -16.46 6.15 0.27
C PHE A 139 -16.44 4.78 -0.40
N TYR A 140 -16.76 3.71 0.35
CA TYR A 140 -16.85 2.34 -0.17
C TYR A 140 -17.86 2.24 -1.32
N GLN A 141 -19.06 2.81 -1.16
CA GLN A 141 -20.09 2.81 -2.20
C GLN A 141 -19.66 3.55 -3.46
N LYS A 142 -18.89 4.63 -3.32
CA LYS A 142 -18.36 5.41 -4.45
C LYS A 142 -17.15 4.79 -5.12
N SER A 143 -16.48 3.83 -4.49
CA SER A 143 -15.32 3.14 -5.07
C SER A 143 -15.70 2.21 -6.25
N GLY A 144 -16.99 1.90 -6.39
CA GLY A 144 -17.50 1.09 -7.51
C GLY A 144 -17.06 -0.37 -7.45
N TYR A 145 -16.72 -0.95 -8.61
CA TYR A 145 -16.26 -2.33 -8.68
C TYR A 145 -14.86 -2.48 -8.08
N MET A 146 -14.74 -3.41 -7.15
CA MET A 146 -13.46 -3.74 -6.51
C MET A 146 -12.94 -5.08 -7.01
N ASN A 147 -11.66 -5.11 -7.37
CA ASN A 147 -10.98 -6.36 -7.72
C ASN A 147 -10.72 -7.20 -6.47
N ASN A 148 -10.71 -8.53 -6.64
CA ASN A 148 -10.43 -9.44 -5.53
C ASN A 148 -8.94 -9.48 -5.18
N THR A 149 -8.06 -9.24 -6.14
CA THR A 149 -6.61 -9.29 -5.93
C THR A 149 -5.92 -8.01 -6.37
N PRO A 150 -4.79 -7.64 -5.73
CA PRO A 150 -3.96 -6.52 -6.16
C PRO A 150 -3.42 -6.69 -7.58
N ALA A 151 -3.05 -7.93 -7.95
CA ALA A 151 -2.51 -8.23 -9.26
C ALA A 151 -3.54 -7.92 -10.37
N ASP A 152 -4.80 -8.31 -10.18
CA ASP A 152 -5.87 -8.03 -11.13
C ASP A 152 -6.13 -6.52 -11.26
N LEU A 153 -6.10 -5.79 -10.13
CA LEU A 153 -6.27 -4.35 -10.13
C LEU A 153 -5.13 -3.64 -10.87
N PHE A 154 -3.88 -4.02 -10.58
CA PHE A 154 -2.71 -3.44 -11.20
C PHE A 154 -2.64 -3.77 -12.71
N GLU A 155 -2.97 -5.00 -13.08
CA GLU A 155 -3.07 -5.40 -14.49
C GLU A 155 -4.16 -4.61 -15.23
N ARG A 156 -5.34 -4.42 -14.61
CA ARG A 156 -6.42 -3.60 -15.17
C ARG A 156 -5.97 -2.15 -15.36
N TYR A 157 -5.31 -1.56 -14.35
CA TYR A 157 -4.75 -0.22 -14.44
C TYR A 157 -3.80 -0.06 -15.64
N LEU A 158 -2.88 -1.02 -15.83
CA LEU A 158 -1.95 -0.99 -16.97
C LEU A 158 -2.67 -1.16 -18.32
N LYS A 159 -3.70 -2.02 -18.40
CA LYS A 159 -4.42 -2.30 -19.64
C LYS A 159 -5.37 -1.20 -20.07
N THR A 160 -6.07 -0.59 -19.11
CA THR A 160 -7.11 0.40 -19.42
C THR A 160 -6.59 1.83 -19.43
N GLY A 161 -5.38 2.05 -18.89
CA GLY A 161 -4.76 3.36 -18.84
C GLY A 161 -5.55 4.39 -18.04
N MET A 162 -5.21 5.66 -18.22
CA MET A 162 -5.82 6.79 -17.50
C MET A 162 -7.35 6.85 -17.67
N GLY A 163 -7.84 6.51 -18.85
CA GLY A 163 -9.28 6.57 -19.15
C GLY A 163 -10.13 5.57 -18.38
N GLY A 164 -9.57 4.40 -18.04
CA GLY A 164 -10.26 3.37 -17.29
C GLY A 164 -10.00 3.43 -15.80
N GLU A 165 -8.74 3.63 -15.42
CA GLU A 165 -8.30 3.69 -14.02
C GLU A 165 -7.40 4.92 -13.79
N PRO A 166 -7.98 6.11 -13.50
CA PRO A 166 -7.19 7.32 -13.24
C PRO A 166 -6.33 7.23 -11.99
N MET A 167 -6.80 6.56 -10.94
CA MET A 167 -6.04 6.29 -9.72
C MET A 167 -6.39 4.92 -9.16
N ILE A 168 -5.36 4.19 -8.71
CA ILE A 168 -5.51 2.95 -7.94
C ILE A 168 -4.65 2.98 -6.70
N VAL A 169 -5.04 2.25 -5.67
CA VAL A 169 -4.21 2.01 -4.49
C VAL A 169 -3.64 0.60 -4.52
N ASP A 170 -2.33 0.50 -4.30
CA ASP A 170 -1.62 -0.77 -4.16
C ASP A 170 -0.30 -0.56 -3.39
N TYR A 171 0.52 -1.58 -3.30
CA TYR A 171 1.83 -1.50 -2.66
C TYR A 171 2.92 -1.00 -3.61
N GLU A 172 3.91 -0.28 -3.07
CA GLU A 172 5.10 0.18 -3.81
C GLU A 172 5.78 -0.95 -4.59
N LYS A 173 5.86 -2.13 -4.00
CA LYS A 173 6.49 -3.29 -4.61
C LYS A 173 5.91 -3.67 -5.97
N SER A 174 4.61 -3.41 -6.21
CA SER A 174 3.93 -3.85 -7.44
C SER A 174 4.53 -3.21 -8.69
N LEU A 175 4.87 -1.92 -8.65
CA LEU A 175 5.56 -1.26 -9.75
C LEU A 175 6.99 -1.75 -9.92
N ILE A 176 7.70 -1.96 -8.81
CA ILE A 176 9.09 -2.42 -8.85
C ILE A 176 9.15 -3.83 -9.46
N GLU A 177 8.29 -4.72 -8.99
CA GLU A 177 8.16 -6.08 -9.51
C GLU A 177 7.78 -6.10 -11.01
N PHE A 178 6.85 -5.23 -11.42
CA PHE A 178 6.48 -5.06 -12.83
C PHE A 178 7.66 -4.57 -13.68
N ALA A 179 8.40 -3.55 -13.20
CA ALA A 179 9.54 -3.00 -13.93
C ALA A 179 10.68 -4.03 -14.10
N ILE A 180 10.82 -4.95 -13.15
CA ILE A 180 11.81 -6.04 -13.18
C ILE A 180 11.35 -7.17 -14.10
N SER A 181 10.09 -7.61 -13.94
CA SER A 181 9.55 -8.78 -14.66
C SER A 181 9.18 -8.48 -16.10
N ASN A 182 8.81 -7.24 -16.42
CA ASN A 182 8.42 -6.79 -17.76
C ASN A 182 9.06 -5.43 -18.12
N PRO A 183 10.39 -5.38 -18.35
CA PRO A 183 11.10 -4.13 -18.61
C PRO A 183 10.59 -3.38 -19.85
N ASP A 184 10.16 -4.10 -20.88
CA ASP A 184 9.68 -3.49 -22.12
C ASP A 184 8.28 -2.90 -21.94
N GLY A 185 7.40 -3.57 -21.22
CA GLY A 185 6.11 -3.01 -20.83
C GLY A 185 6.27 -1.78 -19.94
N TYR A 186 7.19 -1.82 -18.97
CA TYR A 186 7.48 -0.67 -18.12
C TYR A 186 8.00 0.53 -18.90
N LYS A 187 8.87 0.35 -19.90
CA LYS A 187 9.36 1.44 -20.76
C LYS A 187 8.24 2.18 -21.48
N GLN A 188 7.15 1.50 -21.82
CA GLN A 188 6.02 2.10 -22.53
C GLN A 188 5.18 3.03 -21.64
N VAL A 189 5.09 2.72 -20.35
CA VAL A 189 4.21 3.45 -19.41
C VAL A 189 4.95 4.39 -18.46
N LYS A 190 6.26 4.22 -18.26
CA LYS A 190 7.05 4.95 -17.26
C LYS A 190 7.08 6.47 -17.41
N SER A 191 6.82 7.00 -18.62
CA SER A 191 6.78 8.45 -18.89
C SER A 191 5.50 9.09 -18.34
N ASP A 192 4.43 8.32 -18.27
CA ASP A 192 3.09 8.81 -17.99
C ASP A 192 2.54 8.31 -16.66
N MET A 193 3.04 7.16 -16.19
CA MET A 193 2.67 6.60 -14.88
C MET A 193 3.39 7.32 -13.74
N VAL A 194 2.66 7.56 -12.66
CA VAL A 194 3.14 8.22 -11.45
C VAL A 194 2.79 7.37 -10.23
N MET A 195 3.74 7.24 -9.32
CA MET A 195 3.54 6.66 -8.00
C MET A 195 3.56 7.78 -6.97
N MET A 196 2.47 7.92 -6.20
CA MET A 196 2.28 8.98 -5.21
C MET A 196 2.22 8.36 -3.81
N TYR A 197 2.99 8.93 -2.88
CA TYR A 197 3.04 8.49 -1.48
C TYR A 197 2.10 9.33 -0.62
N PRO A 198 1.04 8.75 -0.02
CA PRO A 198 0.22 9.46 0.96
C PRO A 198 1.06 9.90 2.16
N LYS A 199 0.78 11.09 2.67
CA LYS A 199 1.33 11.61 3.93
C LYS A 199 0.19 11.95 4.88
N PRO A 200 -0.04 11.11 5.93
CA PRO A 200 0.70 9.89 6.32
C PRO A 200 0.43 8.70 5.40
N THR A 201 1.28 7.66 5.49
CA THR A 201 1.05 6.36 4.84
C THR A 201 1.12 5.21 5.86
N ILE A 202 0.67 4.03 5.45
CA ILE A 202 0.82 2.80 6.23
C ILE A 202 1.85 1.90 5.57
N TRP A 203 2.74 1.38 6.39
CA TRP A 203 3.72 0.38 6.00
C TRP A 203 3.14 -1.02 6.27
N ASN A 204 2.89 -1.77 5.21
CA ASN A 204 2.51 -3.16 5.36
C ASN A 204 3.75 -4.00 5.67
N THR A 205 3.72 -4.67 6.80
CA THR A 205 4.83 -5.45 7.33
C THR A 205 4.60 -6.93 7.12
N HIS A 206 5.65 -7.66 6.77
CA HIS A 206 5.64 -9.10 6.69
C HIS A 206 6.50 -9.65 7.84
N CYS A 207 5.82 -10.12 8.87
CA CYS A 207 6.44 -10.70 10.06
C CYS A 207 6.35 -12.22 10.03
N LEU A 208 7.36 -12.89 10.55
CA LEU A 208 7.37 -14.33 10.73
C LEU A 208 7.33 -14.64 12.21
N ALA A 209 6.38 -15.47 12.64
CA ALA A 209 6.34 -16.08 13.97
C ALA A 209 6.85 -17.52 13.89
N ALA A 210 7.89 -17.82 14.63
CA ALA A 210 8.48 -19.15 14.70
C ALA A 210 8.00 -19.88 15.96
N PHE A 211 7.39 -21.05 15.77
CA PHE A 211 6.87 -21.93 16.84
C PHE A 211 7.71 -23.19 17.00
N SER A 212 8.83 -23.30 16.30
CA SER A 212 9.73 -24.46 16.33
C SER A 212 11.14 -24.06 15.94
N ASP A 213 12.12 -24.92 16.20
CA ASP A 213 13.52 -24.72 15.80
C ASP A 213 13.69 -24.58 14.29
N SER A 214 12.89 -25.30 13.50
CA SER A 214 12.88 -25.14 12.03
C SER A 214 12.36 -23.77 11.62
N GLY A 215 11.34 -23.27 12.31
CA GLY A 215 10.83 -21.90 12.12
C GLY A 215 11.88 -20.85 12.47
N LEU A 216 12.64 -21.05 13.55
CA LEU A 216 13.75 -20.18 13.94
C LEU A 216 14.87 -20.15 12.89
N LYS A 217 15.21 -21.31 12.32
CA LYS A 217 16.20 -21.37 11.22
C LYS A 217 15.74 -20.60 10.00
N LEU A 218 14.46 -20.72 9.64
CA LEU A 218 13.90 -19.97 8.51
C LEU A 218 13.86 -18.45 8.81
N TYR A 219 13.46 -18.06 10.01
CA TYR A 219 13.49 -16.65 10.39
C TYR A 219 14.89 -16.06 10.29
N LYS A 220 15.92 -16.78 10.78
CA LYS A 220 17.32 -16.37 10.64
C LYS A 220 17.76 -16.28 9.18
N ALA A 221 17.34 -17.23 8.35
CA ALA A 221 17.65 -17.19 6.91
C ALA A 221 17.02 -15.98 6.23
N LEU A 222 15.77 -15.61 6.60
CA LEU A 222 15.13 -14.39 6.08
C LEU A 222 15.82 -13.10 6.52
N GLN A 223 16.64 -13.12 7.55
CA GLN A 223 17.46 -11.98 8.00
C GLN A 223 18.85 -11.94 7.33
N ASP A 224 19.17 -12.92 6.48
CA ASP A 224 20.41 -12.94 5.73
C ASP A 224 20.47 -11.81 4.71
N GLU A 225 21.61 -11.11 4.61
CA GLU A 225 21.79 -9.93 3.77
C GLU A 225 21.55 -10.23 2.29
N GLU A 226 21.98 -11.40 1.81
CA GLU A 226 21.79 -11.80 0.41
C GLU A 226 20.31 -12.05 0.11
N ILE A 227 19.59 -12.70 1.02
CA ILE A 227 18.13 -12.92 0.88
C ILE A 227 17.38 -11.60 0.92
N GLN A 228 17.73 -10.70 1.82
CA GLN A 228 17.14 -9.37 1.91
C GLN A 228 17.40 -8.56 0.63
N LYS A 229 18.61 -8.65 0.08
CA LYS A 229 18.95 -8.04 -1.21
C LYS A 229 18.12 -8.62 -2.36
N ILE A 230 17.92 -9.92 -2.41
CA ILE A 230 17.06 -10.57 -3.40
C ILE A 230 15.62 -10.10 -3.25
N ALA A 231 15.11 -9.96 -2.03
CA ALA A 231 13.77 -9.48 -1.77
C ALA A 231 13.53 -8.08 -2.34
N TRP A 232 14.52 -7.20 -2.24
CA TRP A 232 14.47 -5.88 -2.86
C TRP A 232 14.68 -5.94 -4.39
N GLU A 233 15.78 -6.51 -4.85
CA GLU A 233 16.20 -6.44 -6.25
C GLU A 233 15.30 -7.22 -7.21
N LYS A 234 14.58 -8.25 -6.73
CA LYS A 234 13.70 -9.07 -7.57
C LYS A 234 12.22 -8.86 -7.33
N TYR A 235 11.84 -8.47 -6.11
CA TYR A 235 10.43 -8.43 -5.70
C TYR A 235 9.98 -7.08 -5.15
N GLY A 236 10.89 -6.09 -5.03
CA GLY A 236 10.56 -4.74 -4.60
C GLY A 236 10.16 -4.60 -3.12
N TYR A 237 10.42 -5.62 -2.31
CA TYR A 237 10.19 -5.51 -0.87
C TYR A 237 11.32 -4.76 -0.18
N ARG A 238 10.97 -3.80 0.64
CA ARG A 238 11.93 -3.17 1.56
C ARG A 238 12.27 -4.12 2.69
N THR A 239 13.47 -3.98 3.21
CA THR A 239 14.05 -4.90 4.18
C THR A 239 14.24 -4.22 5.53
N GLY A 240 14.19 -4.98 6.62
CA GLY A 240 14.37 -4.47 7.98
C GLY A 240 15.80 -4.06 8.33
N PHE A 241 16.76 -4.19 7.42
CA PHE A 241 18.15 -3.81 7.65
C PHE A 241 18.31 -2.29 7.59
N THR A 242 18.76 -1.70 8.69
CA THR A 242 19.21 -0.31 8.75
C THR A 242 20.46 -0.15 7.88
N GLY A 243 20.41 0.77 6.91
CA GLY A 243 21.55 1.05 6.03
C GLY A 243 21.48 0.39 4.65
N SER A 244 20.44 -0.36 4.36
CA SER A 244 20.17 -0.86 3.00
C SER A 244 19.90 0.33 2.08
N ASN A 245 20.76 0.51 1.09
CA ASN A 245 20.58 1.55 0.09
C ASN A 245 19.56 1.04 -0.96
N TYR A 246 18.29 1.36 -0.77
CA TYR A 246 17.18 0.97 -1.65
C TYR A 246 17.22 1.76 -2.97
N SER A 247 18.31 1.67 -3.70
CA SER A 247 18.38 2.30 -5.01
C SER A 247 17.64 1.47 -6.05
N ALA A 248 16.43 1.89 -6.37
CA ALA A 248 15.69 1.39 -7.53
C ALA A 248 16.15 2.04 -8.84
N SER A 249 17.21 2.85 -8.81
CA SER A 249 17.74 3.58 -9.98
C SER A 249 18.15 2.66 -11.14
N LYS A 250 18.61 1.44 -10.84
CA LYS A 250 18.98 0.45 -11.86
C LYS A 250 17.79 -0.01 -12.71
N ILE A 251 16.58 0.02 -12.13
CA ILE A 251 15.34 -0.34 -12.83
C ILE A 251 14.54 0.89 -13.27
N GLY A 252 15.06 2.09 -12.98
CA GLY A 252 14.48 3.36 -13.41
C GLY A 252 13.22 3.77 -12.62
N VAL A 253 12.98 3.14 -11.47
CA VAL A 253 11.94 3.56 -10.51
C VAL A 253 12.57 4.44 -9.45
N THR A 254 11.92 5.55 -9.09
CA THR A 254 12.35 6.45 -8.02
C THR A 254 11.48 6.20 -6.80
N VAL A 255 12.11 5.91 -5.67
CA VAL A 255 11.44 5.66 -4.37
C VAL A 255 12.09 6.50 -3.28
N PRO A 256 11.37 6.87 -2.19
CA PRO A 256 11.95 7.54 -1.04
C PRO A 256 13.03 6.66 -0.39
N SER A 257 14.09 7.32 0.09
CA SER A 257 15.17 6.67 0.87
C SER A 257 14.68 6.22 2.24
#